data_0603667ef72384623cc73110a9cb0767
#
_entry.id   0603667ef72384623cc73110a9cb0767
#
_cell.length_a   1.000
_cell.length_b   1.000
_cell.length_c   1.000
_cell.angle_alpha   90.00
_cell.angle_beta   90.00
_cell.angle_gamma   90.00
#
_symmetry.space_group_name_H-M   'P 1'
#
loop_
_entity.id
_entity.type
_entity.pdbx_description
1 polymer ?
#
loop_
_entity_poly.entity_id
_entity_poly.type
_entity_poly.pdbx_seq_one_letter_code
_entity_poly.pdbx_strand_id
1 'polypeptide(L)'
;MRAQKLTGIFTYLTMSTQEKPEITAYLKTHCGWSEGVRSIFRKYDLEWEEKDIIQNPAFRWEMEQKSGQPLSPCVIVNDTMLADVSGEEVETWMIDNGVLAKSDAEPDAPIDSSCTDEQHAQMEAQARAAAQAGGNIRMLDE
;
A
#
# COMPACT_ATOMS: atom_id res chain seq x y z
N MET A 1 -14.88 -41.00 15.88
CA MET A 1 -14.83 -40.65 15.84
C MET A 1 -14.47 -39.81 15.72
N ARG A 2 -14.50 -39.84 15.71
CA ARG A 2 -14.29 -39.11 15.60
C ARG A 2 -13.92 -38.09 15.26
N ALA A 3 -13.90 -38.18 14.94
CA ALA A 3 -13.61 -37.46 14.57
C ALA A 3 -13.46 -36.54 14.42
N GLN A 4 -13.72 -36.50 14.48
CA GLN A 4 -13.71 -35.72 14.33
C GLN A 4 -13.17 -34.82 14.38
N LYS A 5 -13.12 -35.10 14.48
CA LYS A 5 -12.73 -34.42 14.57
C LYS A 5 -12.07 -33.75 14.18
N LEU A 6 -11.97 -34.06 13.80
CA LEU A 6 -11.51 -33.58 13.36
C LEU A 6 -11.47 -32.83 12.85
N THR A 7 -11.94 -32.94 12.72
CA THR A 7 -12.14 -32.20 12.27
C THR A 7 -11.96 -31.05 12.33
N GLY A 8 -11.97 -31.00 12.54
CA GLY A 8 -11.98 -30.03 12.48
C GLY A 8 -11.10 -29.32 12.59
N ILE A 9 -10.72 -29.53 12.78
CA ILE A 9 -9.97 -28.99 12.80
C ILE A 9 -9.29 -28.44 12.16
N PHE A 10 -9.40 -28.71 11.55
CA PHE A 10 -9.02 -28.12 10.82
C PHE A 10 -9.26 -27.22 10.51
N THR A 11 -9.64 -27.14 10.66
CA THR A 11 -9.92 -26.29 10.31
C THR A 11 -9.57 -25.27 10.56
N TYR A 12 -9.34 -25.38 10.91
CA TYR A 12 -9.02 -24.52 11.02
C TYR A 12 -8.14 -23.89 10.99
N LEU A 13 -7.72 -24.13 10.90
CA LEU A 13 -6.99 -23.75 10.77
C LEU A 13 -6.56 -23.07 10.19
N THR A 14 -6.92 -23.23 9.73
CA THR A 14 -6.74 -22.67 9.10
C THR A 14 -6.69 -21.65 8.85
N MET A 15 -6.91 -21.51 8.94
CA MET A 15 -6.98 -20.71 8.66
C MET A 15 -6.58 -19.70 8.57
N SER A 16 -6.55 -19.64 8.69
CA SER A 16 -6.30 -18.92 8.55
C SER A 16 -5.57 -18.32 8.31
N THR A 17 -5.50 -18.51 8.41
CA THR A 17 -4.79 -18.17 8.18
C THR A 17 -4.12 -17.60 7.47
N GLN A 18 -4.25 -18.16 7.54
CA GLN A 18 -3.59 -17.65 6.78
C GLN A 18 -3.72 -16.65 6.04
N GLU A 19 -4.41 -16.31 6.34
CA GLU A 19 -4.87 -15.42 5.48
C GLU A 19 -4.30 -14.11 5.65
N LYS A 20 -3.22 -13.82 4.93
CA LYS A 20 -2.69 -12.48 4.82
C LYS A 20 -3.57 -11.69 3.89
N PRO A 21 -3.79 -10.41 4.17
CA PRO A 21 -4.61 -9.58 3.29
C PRO A 21 -3.92 -9.36 1.95
N GLU A 22 -4.72 -9.16 0.92
CA GLU A 22 -4.22 -8.71 -0.38
C GLU A 22 -4.15 -7.21 -0.36
N ILE A 23 -2.96 -6.66 -0.63
CA ILE A 23 -2.73 -5.23 -0.50
C ILE A 23 -2.14 -4.69 -1.79
N THR A 24 -2.74 -3.62 -2.30
CA THR A 24 -2.17 -2.82 -3.39
C THR A 24 -2.01 -1.41 -2.88
N ALA A 25 -0.82 -0.85 -3.03
CA ALA A 25 -0.54 0.48 -2.48
C ALA A 25 -0.03 1.40 -3.58
N TYR A 26 -0.70 2.53 -3.74
CA TYR A 26 -0.30 3.57 -4.68
C TYR A 26 0.53 4.57 -3.90
N LEU A 27 1.83 4.55 -4.14
CA LEU A 27 2.79 5.27 -3.32
C LEU A 27 3.75 6.08 -4.18
N LYS A 28 4.49 6.95 -3.52
CA LYS A 28 5.55 7.72 -4.15
C LYS A 28 6.88 7.24 -3.60
N THR A 29 7.89 7.16 -4.47
CA THR A 29 9.19 6.63 -4.05
C THR A 29 9.81 7.43 -2.93
N HIS A 30 9.80 8.76 -3.05
CA HIS A 30 10.52 9.65 -2.14
C HIS A 30 9.54 10.51 -1.35
N CYS A 31 8.67 9.87 -0.57
CA CYS A 31 7.65 10.61 0.17
C CYS A 31 7.51 10.03 1.58
N GLY A 32 7.55 10.92 2.57
CA GLY A 32 7.43 10.50 3.95
C GLY A 32 6.12 9.80 4.25
N TRP A 33 5.02 10.28 3.68
CA TRP A 33 3.74 9.62 3.88
C TRP A 33 3.74 8.22 3.32
N SER A 34 4.33 8.04 2.12
CA SER A 34 4.41 6.72 1.50
C SER A 34 5.32 5.80 2.30
N GLU A 35 6.43 6.34 2.78
CA GLU A 35 7.35 5.51 3.57
C GLU A 35 6.70 5.08 4.88
N GLY A 36 5.88 5.93 5.46
CA GLY A 36 5.13 5.56 6.65
C GLY A 36 4.22 4.37 6.40
N VAL A 37 3.54 4.35 5.25
CA VAL A 37 2.70 3.21 4.90
C VAL A 37 3.54 1.95 4.74
N ARG A 38 4.68 2.06 4.04
CA ARG A 38 5.56 0.90 3.87
C ARG A 38 6.05 0.36 5.22
N SER A 39 6.36 1.26 6.15
CA SER A 39 6.87 0.84 7.45
C SER A 39 5.82 0.06 8.23
N ILE A 40 4.55 0.40 8.07
CA ILE A 40 3.47 -0.36 8.70
C ILE A 40 3.39 -1.75 8.09
N PHE A 41 3.50 -1.86 6.77
CA PHE A 41 3.50 -3.17 6.13
C PHE A 41 4.66 -4.03 6.64
N ARG A 42 5.84 -3.43 6.79
CA ARG A 42 7.00 -4.16 7.31
C ARG A 42 6.83 -4.55 8.78
N LYS A 43 6.22 -3.65 9.57
CA LYS A 43 5.97 -3.91 10.98
C LYS A 43 5.16 -5.19 11.18
N TYR A 44 4.21 -5.44 10.29
CA TYR A 44 3.32 -6.60 10.40
C TYR A 44 3.70 -7.72 9.43
N ASP A 45 4.87 -7.60 8.80
CA ASP A 45 5.38 -8.64 7.90
C ASP A 45 4.38 -8.95 6.79
N LEU A 46 3.83 -7.91 6.20
CA LEU A 46 2.84 -8.02 5.15
C LEU A 46 3.50 -7.91 3.78
N GLU A 47 2.88 -8.56 2.81
CA GLU A 47 3.28 -8.40 1.41
C GLU A 47 2.29 -7.47 0.73
N TRP A 48 2.80 -6.68 -0.21
CA TRP A 48 1.93 -5.77 -0.94
C TRP A 48 2.47 -5.57 -2.34
N GLU A 49 1.55 -5.19 -3.24
CA GLU A 49 1.93 -4.75 -4.58
C GLU A 49 2.05 -3.24 -4.56
N GLU A 50 3.23 -2.74 -4.88
CA GLU A 50 3.45 -1.30 -4.85
C GLU A 50 3.37 -0.73 -6.26
N LYS A 51 2.55 0.30 -6.43
CA LYS A 51 2.41 1.00 -7.71
C LYS A 51 2.87 2.43 -7.52
N ASP A 52 4.03 2.73 -8.11
CA ASP A 52 4.64 4.06 -7.95
C ASP A 52 3.98 5.04 -8.89
N ILE A 53 3.27 6.00 -8.32
CA ILE A 53 2.47 6.93 -9.12
C ILE A 53 3.29 8.06 -9.70
N ILE A 54 4.54 8.21 -9.27
CA ILE A 54 5.43 9.21 -9.86
C ILE A 54 6.17 8.60 -11.04
N GLN A 55 6.67 7.39 -10.86
CA GLN A 55 7.44 6.74 -11.90
C GLN A 55 6.55 6.28 -13.05
N ASN A 56 5.30 5.95 -12.77
CA ASN A 56 4.40 5.46 -13.79
C ASN A 56 3.09 6.25 -13.74
N PRO A 57 2.91 7.23 -14.64
CA PRO A 57 1.68 8.04 -14.62
C PRO A 57 0.40 7.25 -14.83
N ALA A 58 0.47 6.08 -15.47
CA ALA A 58 -0.71 5.24 -15.61
C ALA A 58 -1.21 4.76 -14.26
N PHE A 59 -0.30 4.52 -13.32
CA PHE A 59 -0.70 4.13 -11.97
C PHE A 59 -1.37 5.29 -11.25
N ARG A 60 -0.92 6.52 -11.48
CA ARG A 60 -1.58 7.67 -10.91
C ARG A 60 -3.00 7.79 -11.44
N TRP A 61 -3.17 7.63 -12.74
CA TRP A 61 -4.50 7.68 -13.33
C TRP A 61 -5.39 6.58 -12.72
N GLU A 62 -4.85 5.38 -12.61
CA GLU A 62 -5.60 4.26 -12.04
C GLU A 62 -6.03 4.57 -10.61
N MET A 63 -5.10 5.12 -9.81
CA MET A 63 -5.41 5.50 -8.44
C MET A 63 -6.56 6.51 -8.39
N GLU A 64 -6.50 7.52 -9.25
CA GLU A 64 -7.54 8.56 -9.25
C GLU A 64 -8.89 7.99 -9.65
N GLN A 65 -8.90 7.06 -10.61
CA GLN A 65 -10.15 6.44 -11.00
C GLN A 65 -10.72 5.58 -9.90
N LYS A 66 -9.88 4.83 -9.22
CA LYS A 66 -10.36 3.90 -8.19
C LYS A 66 -10.70 4.58 -6.88
N SER A 67 -9.99 5.65 -6.54
CA SER A 67 -10.22 6.34 -5.27
C SER A 67 -11.14 7.54 -5.40
N GLY A 68 -11.35 8.04 -6.62
CA GLY A 68 -12.18 9.21 -6.86
C GLY A 68 -11.55 10.51 -6.44
N GLN A 69 -10.22 10.53 -6.22
CA GLN A 69 -9.55 11.75 -5.79
C GLN A 69 -8.06 11.62 -6.08
N PRO A 70 -7.30 12.74 -6.13
CA PRO A 70 -5.92 12.70 -6.62
C PRO A 70 -4.85 12.58 -5.54
N LEU A 71 -5.21 12.49 -4.28
CA LEU A 71 -4.22 12.51 -3.20
C LEU A 71 -3.74 11.10 -2.88
N SER A 72 -2.51 10.98 -2.40
CA SER A 72 -1.89 9.72 -2.03
C SER A 72 -1.29 9.86 -0.63
N PRO A 73 -0.98 8.76 0.04
CA PRO A 73 -1.09 7.36 -0.42
C PRO A 73 -2.51 6.85 -0.48
N CYS A 74 -2.75 5.91 -1.39
CA CYS A 74 -4.01 5.17 -1.44
C CYS A 74 -3.66 3.69 -1.32
N VAL A 75 -4.43 2.96 -0.51
CA VAL A 75 -4.14 1.56 -0.24
C VAL A 75 -5.43 0.77 -0.40
N ILE A 76 -5.38 -0.30 -1.18
CA ILE A 76 -6.50 -1.22 -1.30
C ILE A 76 -6.17 -2.44 -0.44
N VAL A 77 -7.03 -2.69 0.57
CA VAL A 77 -6.85 -3.84 1.44
C VAL A 77 -8.03 -4.76 1.16
N ASN A 78 -7.70 -5.93 0.62
CA ASN A 78 -8.69 -6.88 0.11
C ASN A 78 -9.69 -6.17 -0.81
N ASP A 79 -10.53 -5.68 -0.91
CA ASP A 79 -11.28 -4.94 -1.90
C ASP A 79 -11.71 -3.55 -1.43
N THR A 80 -11.17 -3.09 -0.30
CA THR A 80 -11.55 -1.81 0.26
C THR A 80 -10.48 -0.78 -0.05
N MET A 81 -10.88 0.33 -0.67
CA MET A 81 -9.99 1.43 -0.99
C MET A 81 -9.89 2.38 0.19
N LEU A 82 -8.66 2.58 0.67
CA LEU A 82 -8.36 3.60 1.67
C LEU A 82 -7.67 4.74 0.95
N ALA A 83 -8.38 5.85 0.78
CA ALA A 83 -7.90 6.96 -0.03
C ALA A 83 -7.26 8.02 0.87
N ASP A 84 -6.09 8.51 0.43
CA ASP A 84 -5.41 9.62 1.10
C ASP A 84 -5.17 9.31 2.58
N VAL A 85 -4.43 8.21 2.83
CA VAL A 85 -4.21 7.73 4.19
C VAL A 85 -2.74 7.75 4.55
N SER A 86 -2.46 7.95 5.84
CA SER A 86 -1.13 7.81 6.41
C SER A 86 -0.91 6.37 6.87
N GLY A 87 0.34 6.05 7.23
CA GLY A 87 0.62 4.74 7.82
C GLY A 87 -0.21 4.49 9.06
N GLU A 88 -0.34 5.52 9.91
CA GLU A 88 -1.12 5.38 11.12
C GLU A 88 -2.57 5.05 10.81
N GLU A 89 -3.14 5.72 9.81
CA GLU A 89 -4.53 5.49 9.45
C GLU A 89 -4.73 4.10 8.86
N VAL A 90 -3.77 3.63 8.07
CA VAL A 90 -3.82 2.28 7.52
C VAL A 90 -3.77 1.25 8.63
N GLU A 91 -2.87 1.43 9.59
CA GLU A 91 -2.75 0.51 10.71
C GLU A 91 -4.03 0.46 11.51
N THR A 92 -4.57 1.62 11.83
CA THR A 92 -5.81 1.70 12.61
C THR A 92 -6.96 1.03 11.90
N TRP A 93 -7.09 1.29 10.59
CA TRP A 93 -8.18 0.67 9.84
C TRP A 93 -8.07 -0.85 9.83
N MET A 94 -6.85 -1.36 9.63
CA MET A 94 -6.66 -2.80 9.57
C MET A 94 -6.96 -3.47 10.90
N ILE A 95 -6.58 -2.83 12.01
CA ILE A 95 -6.87 -3.37 13.33
C ILE A 95 -8.37 -3.32 13.60
N ASP A 96 -9.00 -2.19 13.31
CA ASP A 96 -10.42 -1.99 13.58
C ASP A 96 -11.29 -2.94 12.77
N ASN A 97 -10.81 -3.36 11.61
CA ASN A 97 -11.59 -4.23 10.74
C ASN A 97 -11.14 -5.70 10.82
N GLY A 98 -10.34 -6.02 11.82
CA GLY A 98 -9.99 -7.40 12.10
C GLY A 98 -8.98 -8.01 11.14
N VAL A 99 -8.32 -7.18 10.34
CA VAL A 99 -7.30 -7.68 9.40
C VAL A 99 -6.01 -8.00 10.13
N LEU A 100 -5.68 -7.21 11.15
CA LEU A 100 -4.46 -7.36 11.94
C LEU A 100 -4.77 -7.35 13.41
N ALA A 101 -3.90 -8.01 14.20
CA ALA A 101 -3.87 -7.83 15.63
C ALA A 101 -2.81 -6.78 15.95
N LYS A 102 -3.11 -5.87 16.87
CA LYS A 102 -2.20 -4.78 17.18
C LYS A 102 -0.87 -5.32 17.69
N SER A 103 0.22 -4.72 17.24
CA SER A 103 1.57 -5.05 17.67
C SER A 103 2.19 -3.83 18.36
N ASP A 104 2.98 -4.08 19.39
CA ASP A 104 3.70 -3.02 20.09
C ASP A 104 5.04 -2.71 19.45
N ALA A 105 5.42 -3.42 18.38
CA ALA A 105 6.68 -3.16 17.70
C ALA A 105 6.69 -1.77 17.12
N GLU A 106 7.89 -1.17 17.07
CA GLU A 106 8.05 0.15 16.49
C GLU A 106 8.16 0.05 15.00
N PRO A 107 7.51 0.92 14.23
CA PRO A 107 7.77 0.99 12.79
C PRO A 107 9.19 1.48 12.56
N ASP A 108 9.76 1.10 11.42
CA ASP A 108 11.14 1.46 11.10
C ASP A 108 11.26 2.81 10.39
N ALA A 109 10.17 3.54 10.27
CA ALA A 109 10.14 4.89 9.72
C ALA A 109 8.95 5.61 10.30
N PRO A 110 8.97 6.96 10.34
CA PRO A 110 7.81 7.72 10.85
C PRO A 110 6.57 7.42 10.01
N ILE A 111 5.43 7.29 10.68
CA ILE A 111 4.19 6.92 10.01
C ILE A 111 3.27 8.11 9.79
N ASP A 112 3.70 9.29 10.22
CA ASP A 112 2.89 10.50 10.06
C ASP A 112 3.72 11.70 9.61
N SER A 113 4.83 11.46 8.92
CA SER A 113 5.70 12.54 8.44
C SER A 113 5.38 12.90 7.02
N SER A 114 5.29 14.21 6.77
CA SER A 114 5.08 14.69 5.42
C SER A 114 6.38 14.60 4.61
N CYS A 115 6.28 14.83 3.31
CA CYS A 115 7.44 14.85 2.44
C CYS A 115 8.27 16.08 2.70
N THR A 116 9.60 15.92 2.63
CA THR A 116 10.52 17.03 2.76
C THR A 116 10.70 17.71 1.41
N ASP A 117 11.32 18.92 1.43
CA ASP A 117 11.66 19.60 0.19
C ASP A 117 12.57 18.77 -0.69
N GLU A 118 13.52 18.08 -0.06
CA GLU A 118 14.44 17.21 -0.81
C GLU A 118 13.67 16.08 -1.47
N GLN A 119 12.71 15.49 -0.75
CA GLN A 119 11.90 14.43 -1.33
C GLN A 119 11.05 14.94 -2.49
N HIS A 120 10.53 16.15 -2.36
CA HIS A 120 9.77 16.74 -3.47
C HIS A 120 10.66 16.96 -4.70
N ALA A 121 11.89 17.42 -4.50
CA ALA A 121 12.80 17.61 -5.62
C ALA A 121 13.13 16.28 -6.30
N GLN A 122 13.32 15.24 -5.50
CA GLN A 122 13.60 13.91 -6.05
C GLN A 122 12.40 13.38 -6.83
N MET A 123 11.19 13.64 -6.33
CA MET A 123 9.99 13.21 -7.04
C MET A 123 9.81 13.95 -8.36
N GLU A 124 10.15 15.24 -8.38
CA GLU A 124 10.08 15.99 -9.63
C GLU A 124 11.05 15.45 -10.67
N ALA A 125 12.28 15.12 -10.23
CA ALA A 125 13.26 14.55 -11.15
C ALA A 125 12.79 13.19 -11.65
N GLN A 126 12.22 12.38 -10.78
CA GLN A 126 11.70 11.08 -11.16
C GLN A 126 10.55 11.21 -12.15
N ALA A 127 9.67 12.16 -11.92
CA ALA A 127 8.52 12.38 -12.79
C ALA A 127 8.97 12.85 -14.17
N ARG A 128 9.99 13.71 -14.22
CA ARG A 128 10.51 14.17 -15.51
C ARG A 128 11.10 13.00 -16.31
N ALA A 129 11.86 12.14 -15.64
CA ALA A 129 12.44 10.99 -16.32
C ALA A 129 11.35 10.04 -16.81
N ALA A 130 10.33 9.83 -15.99
CA ALA A 130 9.22 8.95 -16.38
C ALA A 130 8.43 9.55 -17.54
N ALA A 131 8.24 10.86 -17.53
CA ALA A 131 7.50 11.52 -18.60
C ALA A 131 8.23 11.39 -19.93
N GLN A 132 9.56 11.50 -19.92
CA GLN A 132 10.33 11.34 -21.15
C GLN A 132 10.21 9.93 -21.70
N ALA A 133 10.32 8.93 -20.82
CA ALA A 133 10.17 7.54 -21.24
C ALA A 133 8.74 7.28 -21.70
N GLY A 134 7.77 7.79 -20.95
CA GLY A 134 6.37 7.61 -21.30
C GLY A 134 6.00 8.31 -22.59
N GLY A 135 6.58 9.48 -22.81
CA GLY A 135 6.34 10.20 -24.06
C GLY A 135 6.79 9.40 -25.27
N ASN A 136 7.95 8.77 -25.16
CA ASN A 136 8.43 7.93 -26.23
C ASN A 136 7.48 6.75 -26.50
N ILE A 137 7.00 6.15 -25.43
CA ILE A 137 6.09 5.02 -25.56
C ILE A 137 4.79 5.47 -26.21
N ARG A 138 4.27 6.62 -25.79
CA ARG A 138 3.02 7.11 -26.35
C ARG A 138 3.14 7.40 -27.84
N MET A 139 4.28 7.91 -28.23
CA MET A 139 4.47 8.19 -29.65
C MET A 139 4.44 6.91 -30.48
N LEU A 140 4.93 5.83 -29.91
CA LEU A 140 4.87 4.55 -30.59
C LEU A 140 3.45 4.03 -30.71
N ASP A 141 2.64 4.30 -29.70
CA ASP A 141 1.27 3.83 -29.68
C ASP A 141 0.39 4.54 -30.67
N GLU A 142 0.79 5.71 -31.10
CA GLU A 142 0.01 6.47 -32.06
C GLU A 142 0.45 6.21 -33.47
#